data_9e78ac8b8758d59e8830ee5e19715da5
#
_entry.id   9e78ac8b8758d59e8830ee5e19715da5
#
_cell.length_a   1.000
_cell.length_b   1.000
_cell.length_c   1.000
_cell.angle_alpha   90.00
_cell.angle_beta   90.00
_cell.angle_gamma   90.00
#
_symmetry.space_group_name_H-M   'P 1'
#
loop_
_entity.id
_entity.type
_entity.pdbx_description
1 polymer ?
#
loop_
_entity_poly.entity_id
_entity_poly.type
_entity_poly.pdbx_seq_one_letter_code
_entity_poly.pdbx_strand_id
1 'polypeptide(L)'
;MSNSVLTHEFHVGAAPEKVFEHLTTPESYIGLSPLVVAVSDVNRSEPGVIRYTAVERFRFLSIFTYDNPIEVALHTDDLSLYGEVRSPARIRLAYRFDLEPDGTGTRVSDRLDLTAPWLLVGFAAGQARNVQLARARILAERLS
;
A
#
# COMPACT_ATOMS: atom_id res chain seq x y z
N MET A 1 0.06 10.19 20.39
CA MET A 1 0.12 9.68 19.01
C MET A 1 0.50 10.82 18.08
N SER A 2 1.36 10.52 17.13
CA SER A 2 1.82 11.49 16.15
C SER A 2 1.41 11.04 14.75
N ASN A 3 1.20 12.02 13.87
CA ASN A 3 0.73 11.79 12.51
C ASN A 3 1.76 12.30 11.50
N SER A 4 1.90 11.59 10.40
CA SER A 4 2.74 11.99 9.28
C SER A 4 2.01 11.69 7.97
N VAL A 5 2.01 12.64 7.05
CA VAL A 5 1.37 12.48 5.74
C VAL A 5 2.47 12.48 4.66
N LEU A 6 2.46 11.45 3.82
CA LEU A 6 3.41 11.27 2.73
C LEU A 6 2.66 11.22 1.42
N THR A 7 3.06 12.04 0.46
CA THR A 7 2.43 12.07 -0.86
C THR A 7 3.48 11.82 -1.94
N HIS A 8 3.04 11.17 -3.03
CA HIS A 8 3.87 10.92 -4.20
C HIS A 8 2.99 10.80 -5.43
N GLU A 9 3.43 11.35 -6.54
CA GLU A 9 2.72 11.30 -7.80
C GLU A 9 3.65 10.73 -8.87
N PHE A 10 3.12 9.81 -9.70
CA PHE A 10 3.92 9.15 -10.72
C PHE A 10 3.05 8.72 -11.89
N HIS A 11 3.70 8.37 -13.01
CA HIS A 11 3.03 7.93 -14.24
C HIS A 11 3.22 6.43 -14.46
N VAL A 12 2.14 5.78 -14.92
CA VAL A 12 2.14 4.36 -15.32
C VAL A 12 1.66 4.28 -16.76
N GLY A 13 2.33 3.47 -17.59
CA GLY A 13 2.05 3.36 -19.02
C GLY A 13 0.83 2.52 -19.40
N ALA A 14 -0.02 2.16 -18.44
CA ALA A 14 -1.24 1.40 -18.68
C ALA A 14 -2.47 2.24 -18.40
N ALA A 15 -3.62 1.86 -18.98
CA ALA A 15 -4.89 2.57 -18.78
C ALA A 15 -5.33 2.52 -17.31
N PRO A 16 -6.08 3.53 -16.83
CA PRO A 16 -6.51 3.61 -15.43
C PRO A 16 -7.24 2.36 -14.93
N GLU A 17 -8.08 1.75 -15.75
CA GLU A 17 -8.82 0.55 -15.39
C GLU A 17 -7.88 -0.62 -15.08
N LYS A 18 -6.79 -0.72 -15.82
CA LYS A 18 -5.79 -1.78 -15.64
C LYS A 18 -4.97 -1.56 -14.37
N VAL A 19 -4.62 -0.32 -14.10
CA VAL A 19 -3.94 0.06 -12.85
C VAL A 19 -4.86 -0.20 -11.66
N PHE A 20 -6.13 0.18 -11.78
CA PHE A 20 -7.13 -0.04 -10.74
C PHE A 20 -7.31 -1.53 -10.43
N GLU A 21 -7.44 -2.36 -11.47
CA GLU A 21 -7.56 -3.80 -11.30
C GLU A 21 -6.36 -4.37 -10.53
N HIS A 22 -5.16 -3.95 -10.88
CA HIS A 22 -3.95 -4.41 -10.21
C HIS A 22 -3.93 -4.00 -8.73
N LEU A 23 -4.26 -2.75 -8.44
CA LEU A 23 -4.22 -2.20 -7.08
C LEU A 23 -5.40 -2.67 -6.20
N THR A 24 -6.45 -3.22 -6.79
CA THR A 24 -7.59 -3.78 -6.04
C THR A 24 -7.54 -5.29 -5.92
N THR A 25 -6.47 -5.92 -6.38
CA THR A 25 -6.23 -7.36 -6.24
C THR A 25 -5.23 -7.55 -5.08
N PRO A 26 -5.64 -8.11 -3.93
CA PRO A 26 -4.75 -8.21 -2.76
C PRO A 26 -3.43 -8.92 -3.04
N GLU A 27 -3.45 -9.99 -3.85
CA GLU A 27 -2.27 -10.77 -4.19
C GLU A 27 -1.22 -9.97 -4.98
N SER A 28 -1.66 -8.90 -5.65
CA SER A 28 -0.74 -8.02 -6.38
C SER A 28 0.25 -7.32 -5.45
N TYR A 29 -0.09 -7.15 -4.19
CA TYR A 29 0.77 -6.47 -3.23
C TYR A 29 1.98 -7.30 -2.81
N ILE A 30 1.97 -8.60 -3.07
CA ILE A 30 3.16 -9.43 -2.86
C ILE A 30 4.25 -8.97 -3.83
N GLY A 31 5.34 -8.46 -3.29
CA GLY A 31 6.43 -7.90 -4.09
C GLY A 31 6.20 -6.48 -4.60
N LEU A 32 4.95 -6.03 -4.71
CA LEU A 32 4.64 -4.63 -5.06
C LEU A 32 4.97 -3.71 -3.88
N SER A 33 4.48 -4.06 -2.69
CA SER A 33 5.00 -3.50 -1.45
C SER A 33 6.14 -4.40 -1.00
N PRO A 34 7.39 -3.95 -1.01
CA PRO A 34 8.54 -4.86 -0.86
C PRO A 34 8.56 -5.68 0.43
N LEU A 35 7.88 -5.21 1.47
CA LEU A 35 7.80 -5.94 2.74
C LEU A 35 6.73 -7.03 2.74
N VAL A 36 5.74 -6.96 1.85
CA VAL A 36 4.64 -7.92 1.82
C VAL A 36 5.11 -9.21 1.14
N VAL A 37 5.05 -10.31 1.89
CA VAL A 37 5.48 -11.64 1.42
C VAL A 37 4.34 -12.63 1.31
N ALA A 38 3.18 -12.36 1.92
CA ALA A 38 2.03 -13.26 1.87
C ALA A 38 0.73 -12.48 2.02
N VAL A 39 -0.32 -13.00 1.40
CA VAL A 39 -1.70 -12.50 1.50
C VAL A 39 -2.60 -13.70 1.76
N SER A 40 -3.54 -13.57 2.69
CA SER A 40 -4.48 -14.64 3.04
C SER A 40 -5.82 -14.07 3.50
N ASP A 41 -6.80 -14.96 3.69
CA ASP A 41 -8.11 -14.62 4.25
C ASP A 41 -8.82 -13.51 3.49
N VAL A 42 -8.73 -13.54 2.16
CA VAL A 42 -9.39 -12.54 1.30
C VAL A 42 -10.90 -12.71 1.38
N ASN A 43 -11.60 -11.66 1.81
CA ASN A 43 -13.04 -11.63 1.96
C ASN A 43 -13.63 -10.51 1.12
N ARG A 44 -14.49 -10.86 0.17
CA ARG A 44 -15.15 -9.94 -0.76
C ARG A 44 -16.67 -9.92 -0.54
N SER A 45 -17.16 -10.39 0.60
CA SER A 45 -18.61 -10.50 0.87
C SER A 45 -19.30 -9.15 1.04
N GLU A 46 -18.57 -8.10 1.41
CA GLU A 46 -19.10 -6.77 1.59
C GLU A 46 -18.90 -5.96 0.29
N PRO A 47 -19.97 -5.40 -0.32
CA PRO A 47 -19.83 -4.63 -1.55
C PRO A 47 -18.90 -3.43 -1.37
N GLY A 48 -17.98 -3.27 -2.33
CA GLY A 48 -17.04 -2.16 -2.33
C GLY A 48 -15.92 -2.24 -1.29
N VAL A 49 -15.81 -3.35 -0.56
CA VAL A 49 -14.78 -3.54 0.46
C VAL A 49 -14.14 -4.92 0.29
N ILE A 50 -12.82 -4.94 0.29
CA ILE A 50 -12.04 -6.18 0.26
C ILE A 50 -11.21 -6.22 1.54
N ARG A 51 -11.42 -7.25 2.35
CA ARG A 51 -10.66 -7.44 3.59
C ARG A 51 -9.70 -8.59 3.44
N TYR A 52 -8.50 -8.43 3.95
CA TYR A 52 -7.51 -9.51 3.89
C TYR A 52 -6.45 -9.31 4.96
N THR A 53 -5.66 -10.37 5.19
CA THR A 53 -4.48 -10.34 6.03
C THR A 53 -3.25 -10.37 5.13
N ALA A 54 -2.30 -9.50 5.40
CA ALA A 54 -1.01 -9.51 4.74
C ALA A 54 0.09 -9.74 5.77
N VAL A 55 1.19 -10.32 5.35
CA VAL A 55 2.36 -10.49 6.21
C VAL A 55 3.48 -9.63 5.64
N GLU A 56 3.98 -8.71 6.47
CA GLU A 56 5.16 -7.91 6.17
C GLU A 56 6.37 -8.54 6.83
N ARG A 57 7.45 -8.71 6.07
CA ARG A 57 8.68 -9.29 6.58
C ARG A 57 9.75 -8.22 6.75
N PHE A 58 10.22 -8.07 7.98
CA PHE A 58 11.31 -7.16 8.31
C PHE A 58 12.58 -7.95 8.57
N ARG A 59 13.71 -7.41 8.13
CA ARG A 59 15.03 -8.00 8.36
C ARG A 59 15.85 -7.07 9.22
N PHE A 60 16.47 -7.66 10.27
CA PHE A 60 17.34 -6.94 11.17
C PHE A 60 18.73 -7.54 11.12
N LEU A 61 19.76 -6.72 10.99
CA LEU A 61 21.17 -7.13 11.02
C LEU A 61 21.51 -8.26 10.03
N SER A 62 20.76 -8.36 8.95
CA SER A 62 20.90 -9.37 7.88
C SER A 62 20.73 -10.84 8.32
N ILE A 63 20.50 -11.11 9.60
CA ILE A 63 20.36 -12.47 10.13
C ILE A 63 19.04 -12.74 10.85
N PHE A 64 18.34 -11.71 11.29
CA PHE A 64 17.06 -11.87 11.96
C PHE A 64 15.94 -11.44 11.03
N THR A 65 14.86 -12.23 10.99
CA THR A 65 13.63 -11.86 10.28
C THR A 65 12.48 -11.81 11.28
N TYR A 66 11.56 -10.86 11.04
CA TYR A 66 10.34 -10.73 11.83
C TYR A 66 9.18 -10.61 10.87
N ASP A 67 8.21 -11.51 11.00
CA ASP A 67 6.98 -11.50 10.21
C ASP A 67 5.88 -10.81 11.00
N ASN A 68 5.36 -9.72 10.46
CA ASN A 68 4.36 -8.88 11.09
C ASN A 68 3.03 -9.01 10.31
N PRO A 69 2.02 -9.66 10.90
CA PRO A 69 0.71 -9.73 10.26
C PRO A 69 0.00 -8.38 10.37
N ILE A 70 -0.60 -7.95 9.27
CA ILE A 70 -1.40 -6.73 9.23
C ILE A 70 -2.79 -7.05 8.69
N GLU A 71 -3.79 -6.35 9.19
CA GLU A 71 -5.15 -6.45 8.68
C GLU A 71 -5.43 -5.26 7.77
N VAL A 72 -5.95 -5.53 6.59
CA VAL A 72 -6.21 -4.52 5.56
C VAL A 72 -7.70 -4.54 5.20
N ALA A 73 -8.30 -3.36 5.18
CA ALA A 73 -9.61 -3.12 4.59
C ALA A 73 -9.43 -2.18 3.40
N LEU A 74 -9.66 -2.69 2.20
CA LEU A 74 -9.50 -1.95 0.95
C LEU A 74 -10.87 -1.55 0.42
N HIS A 75 -11.09 -0.24 0.28
CA HIS A 75 -12.33 0.33 -0.22
C HIS A 75 -12.12 0.85 -1.63
N THR A 76 -13.13 0.67 -2.48
CA THR A 76 -13.08 1.09 -3.88
C THR A 76 -14.18 2.09 -4.19
N ASP A 77 -13.88 3.09 -5.03
CA ASP A 77 -14.83 4.10 -5.48
C ASP A 77 -14.36 4.66 -6.84
N ASP A 78 -15.03 4.24 -7.94
CA ASP A 78 -14.64 4.57 -9.30
C ASP A 78 -13.17 4.25 -9.58
N LEU A 79 -12.35 5.27 -9.91
CA LEU A 79 -10.91 5.12 -10.13
C LEU A 79 -10.10 5.55 -8.91
N SER A 80 -10.70 5.48 -7.74
CA SER A 80 -10.04 5.72 -6.46
C SER A 80 -10.14 4.49 -5.59
N LEU A 81 -9.10 4.25 -4.81
CA LEU A 81 -9.12 3.21 -3.78
C LEU A 81 -8.41 3.72 -2.54
N TYR A 82 -8.87 3.30 -1.38
CA TYR A 82 -8.21 3.63 -0.13
C TYR A 82 -8.23 2.41 0.79
N GLY A 83 -7.16 2.27 1.56
CA GLY A 83 -7.01 1.16 2.48
C GLY A 83 -6.73 1.65 3.88
N GLU A 84 -7.23 0.88 4.85
CA GLU A 84 -6.90 1.05 6.25
C GLU A 84 -6.12 -0.16 6.70
N VAL A 85 -4.96 0.09 7.30
CA VAL A 85 -4.03 -0.95 7.73
C VAL A 85 -3.84 -0.83 9.24
N ARG A 86 -4.03 -1.95 9.93
CA ARG A 86 -3.76 -2.06 11.37
C ARG A 86 -2.57 -2.95 11.59
N SER A 87 -1.58 -2.43 12.28
CA SER A 87 -0.39 -3.15 12.69
C SER A 87 -0.39 -3.35 14.20
N PRO A 88 0.20 -4.46 14.71
CA PRO A 88 0.21 -4.75 16.15
C PRO A 88 0.84 -3.68 17.04
N ALA A 89 1.81 -2.92 16.56
CA ALA A 89 2.56 -1.94 17.37
C ALA A 89 1.85 -0.59 17.52
N ARG A 90 0.52 -0.55 17.47
CA ARG A 90 -0.28 0.68 17.49
C ARG A 90 0.01 1.62 16.33
N ILE A 91 0.59 1.09 15.28
CA ILE A 91 0.83 1.84 14.05
C ILE A 91 -0.37 1.65 13.16
N ARG A 92 -0.97 2.76 12.73
CA ARG A 92 -2.08 2.76 11.79
C ARG A 92 -1.66 3.49 10.53
N LEU A 93 -2.03 2.94 9.41
CA LEU A 93 -1.73 3.52 8.11
C LEU A 93 -3.00 3.55 7.29
N ALA A 94 -3.33 4.72 6.77
CA ALA A 94 -4.34 4.85 5.74
C ALA A 94 -3.63 5.22 4.44
N TYR A 95 -3.97 4.55 3.34
CA TYR A 95 -3.41 4.90 2.05
C TYR A 95 -4.54 5.16 1.06
N ARG A 96 -4.26 6.03 0.09
CA ARG A 96 -5.20 6.36 -0.97
C ARG A 96 -4.47 6.49 -2.30
N PHE A 97 -5.03 5.85 -3.31
CA PHE A 97 -4.63 6.04 -4.69
C PHE A 97 -5.76 6.68 -5.46
N ASP A 98 -5.47 7.77 -6.13
CA ASP A 98 -6.37 8.40 -7.10
C ASP A 98 -5.76 8.25 -8.48
N LEU A 99 -6.54 7.72 -9.43
CA LEU A 99 -6.07 7.41 -10.78
C LEU A 99 -6.75 8.33 -11.78
N GLU A 100 -5.94 8.98 -12.62
CA GLU A 100 -6.44 9.85 -13.68
C GLU A 100 -5.82 9.47 -15.02
N PRO A 101 -6.61 9.50 -16.11
CA PRO A 101 -6.03 9.33 -17.44
C PRO A 101 -4.95 10.37 -17.70
N ASP A 102 -3.84 9.95 -18.29
CA ASP A 102 -2.72 10.82 -18.63
C ASP A 102 -2.11 10.34 -19.96
N GLY A 103 -2.54 10.94 -21.06
CA GLY A 103 -2.19 10.45 -22.39
C GLY A 103 -2.79 9.06 -22.60
N THR A 104 -1.95 8.08 -22.96
CA THR A 104 -2.34 6.68 -23.09
C THR A 104 -2.18 5.90 -21.78
N GLY A 105 -1.67 6.54 -20.75
CA GLY A 105 -1.42 5.91 -19.45
C GLY A 105 -2.22 6.54 -18.32
N THR A 106 -1.66 6.47 -17.13
CA THR A 106 -2.32 6.88 -15.90
C THR A 106 -1.38 7.70 -15.03
N ARG A 107 -1.91 8.81 -14.49
CA ARG A 107 -1.26 9.52 -13.39
C ARG A 107 -1.81 8.96 -12.10
N VAL A 108 -0.91 8.52 -11.23
CA VAL A 108 -1.26 7.94 -9.94
C VAL A 108 -0.85 8.90 -8.84
N SER A 109 -1.80 9.27 -8.01
CA SER A 109 -1.55 10.08 -6.81
C SER A 109 -1.64 9.17 -5.60
N ASP A 110 -0.55 9.03 -4.86
CA ASP A 110 -0.41 8.14 -3.71
C ASP A 110 -0.27 8.98 -2.43
N ARG A 111 -1.16 8.74 -1.49
CA ARG A 111 -1.14 9.42 -0.19
C ARG A 111 -1.12 8.38 0.92
N LEU A 112 -0.17 8.53 1.82
CA LEU A 112 -0.08 7.74 3.06
C LEU A 112 -0.32 8.65 4.25
N ASP A 113 -1.21 8.22 5.14
CA ASP A 113 -1.51 8.90 6.39
C ASP A 113 -1.15 7.94 7.52
N LEU A 114 -0.05 8.24 8.21
CA LEU A 114 0.54 7.36 9.22
C LEU A 114 0.32 7.93 10.60
N THR A 115 -0.19 7.10 11.50
CA THR A 115 -0.32 7.43 12.92
C THR A 115 0.46 6.41 13.74
N ALA A 116 1.34 6.89 14.62
CA ALA A 116 2.19 6.04 15.43
C ALA A 116 2.52 6.73 16.76
N PRO A 117 2.96 5.98 17.80
CA PRO A 117 3.53 6.59 18.99
C PRO A 117 4.65 7.55 18.60
N TRP A 118 4.75 8.68 19.30
CA TRP A 118 5.66 9.77 18.90
C TRP A 118 7.13 9.34 18.81
N LEU A 119 7.54 8.36 19.62
CA LEU A 119 8.90 7.81 19.57
C LEU A 119 9.16 6.98 18.31
N LEU A 120 8.12 6.47 17.67
CA LEU A 120 8.22 5.57 16.52
C LEU A 120 7.88 6.25 15.19
N VAL A 121 7.22 7.42 15.22
CA VAL A 121 6.67 8.02 13.99
C VAL A 121 7.76 8.35 12.96
N GLY A 122 8.92 8.80 13.39
CA GLY A 122 10.02 9.11 12.48
C GLY A 122 10.55 7.87 11.75
N PHE A 123 10.74 6.79 12.49
CA PHE A 123 11.18 5.51 11.92
C PHE A 123 10.10 4.94 10.99
N ALA A 124 8.86 4.90 11.46
CA ALA A 124 7.74 4.37 10.67
C ALA A 124 7.51 5.17 9.39
N ALA A 125 7.61 6.51 9.46
CA ALA A 125 7.48 7.37 8.29
C ALA A 125 8.60 7.12 7.28
N GLY A 126 9.82 6.90 7.73
CA GLY A 126 10.95 6.55 6.86
C GLY A 126 10.72 5.24 6.13
N GLN A 127 10.26 4.22 6.83
CA GLN A 127 9.92 2.92 6.24
C GLN A 127 8.77 3.07 5.23
N ALA A 128 7.72 3.81 5.61
CA ALA A 128 6.57 4.03 4.73
C ALA A 128 6.97 4.76 3.44
N ARG A 129 7.85 5.76 3.53
CA ARG A 129 8.35 6.46 2.35
C ARG A 129 9.13 5.54 1.43
N ASN A 130 9.99 4.69 1.98
CA ASN A 130 10.75 3.74 1.18
C ASN A 130 9.82 2.77 0.44
N VAL A 131 8.79 2.26 1.12
CA VAL A 131 7.78 1.39 0.50
C VAL A 131 7.00 2.15 -0.57
N GLN A 132 6.59 3.39 -0.30
CA GLN A 132 5.85 4.21 -1.25
C GLN A 132 6.62 4.42 -2.56
N LEU A 133 7.89 4.78 -2.47
CA LEU A 133 8.73 5.01 -3.65
C LEU A 133 9.04 3.71 -4.40
N ALA A 134 9.32 2.63 -3.69
CA ALA A 134 9.57 1.32 -4.30
C ALA A 134 8.31 0.79 -4.99
N ARG A 135 7.16 0.93 -4.36
CA ARG A 135 5.88 0.50 -4.93
C ARG A 135 5.56 1.25 -6.22
N ALA A 136 5.81 2.56 -6.25
CA ALA A 136 5.62 3.37 -7.45
C ALA A 136 6.48 2.86 -8.61
N ARG A 137 7.75 2.61 -8.36
CA ARG A 137 8.70 2.10 -9.36
C ARG A 137 8.27 0.71 -9.85
N ILE A 138 7.94 -0.18 -8.95
CA ILE A 138 7.57 -1.56 -9.28
C ILE A 138 6.26 -1.59 -10.05
N LEU A 139 5.27 -0.80 -9.66
CA LEU A 139 3.99 -0.72 -10.36
C LEU A 139 4.19 -0.24 -11.80
N ALA A 140 4.99 0.81 -11.98
CA ALA A 140 5.29 1.33 -13.32
C ALA A 140 6.00 0.29 -14.19
N GLU A 141 6.91 -0.50 -13.62
CA GLU A 141 7.59 -1.59 -14.33
C GLU A 141 6.63 -2.72 -14.71
N ARG A 142 5.75 -3.13 -13.80
CA ARG A 142 4.80 -4.23 -14.04
C ARG A 142 3.80 -3.91 -15.14
N LEU A 143 3.39 -2.67 -15.26
CA LEU A 143 2.31 -2.23 -16.15
C LEU A 143 2.81 -1.32 -17.28
N SER A 144 4.07 -1.41 -17.60
CA SER A 144 4.63 -0.65 -18.73
C SER A 144 4.25 -1.26 -20.07
#